data_bb196774ddb0b0e7411d8705747499ee
#
_entry.id   bb196774ddb0b0e7411d8705747499ee
#
_cell.length_a   1.000
_cell.length_b   1.000
_cell.length_c   1.000
_cell.angle_alpha   90.00
_cell.angle_beta   90.00
_cell.angle_gamma   90.00
#
_symmetry.space_group_name_H-M   'P 1'
#
loop_
_entity.id
_entity.type
_entity.pdbx_description
1 polymer ?
#
loop_
_entity_poly.entity_id
_entity_poly.type
_entity_poly.pdbx_seq_one_letter_code
_entity_poly.pdbx_strand_id
1 'polypeptide(L)'
;MVYLDSNVFVFAVTHDPDRYSKAKKSIALLKSVEDGEIEAATSFLTWDELTWVVWKLEGREAGIRSGTALLKLDNLTLLPVNFSVMLRAQKLIERYQLKPRDSIHVASALISGEKEIISDDAELDIVKEIRRRSLD
;
A
#
# COMPACT_ATOMS: atom_id res chain seq x y z
N MET A 1 8.98 -11.23 3.14
CA MET A 1 8.42 -9.87 3.25
C MET A 1 7.15 -9.78 2.40
N VAL A 2 6.18 -8.99 2.79
CA VAL A 2 4.93 -8.78 2.07
C VAL A 2 4.83 -7.32 1.64
N TYR A 3 4.22 -7.08 0.48
CA TYR A 3 3.95 -5.71 0.02
C TYR A 3 2.56 -5.27 0.50
N LEU A 4 2.47 -4.05 1.01
CA LEU A 4 1.22 -3.46 1.46
C LEU A 4 0.77 -2.38 0.47
N ASP A 5 -0.43 -2.55 -0.09
CA ASP A 5 -1.05 -1.53 -0.93
C ASP A 5 -1.46 -0.32 -0.08
N SER A 6 -1.63 0.83 -0.71
CA SER A 6 -1.97 2.08 -0.02
C SER A 6 -3.28 2.00 0.76
N ASN A 7 -4.26 1.22 0.32
CA ASN A 7 -5.54 1.11 1.02
C ASN A 7 -5.41 0.55 2.44
N VAL A 8 -4.39 -0.25 2.74
CA VAL A 8 -4.12 -0.71 4.11
C VAL A 8 -3.91 0.49 5.04
N PHE A 9 -3.10 1.44 4.61
CA PHE A 9 -2.79 2.65 5.39
C PHE A 9 -3.99 3.61 5.43
N VAL A 10 -4.69 3.76 4.31
CA VAL A 10 -5.87 4.63 4.22
C VAL A 10 -6.97 4.15 5.16
N PHE A 11 -7.29 2.87 5.17
CA PHE A 11 -8.30 2.32 6.09
C PHE A 11 -7.91 2.53 7.55
N ALA A 12 -6.64 2.31 7.88
CA ALA A 12 -6.17 2.47 9.25
C ALA A 12 -6.35 3.90 9.78
N VAL A 13 -6.21 4.90 8.91
CA VAL A 13 -6.26 6.31 9.29
C VAL A 13 -7.65 6.92 9.19
N THR A 14 -8.44 6.51 8.17
CA THR A 14 -9.68 7.22 7.82
C THR A 14 -10.95 6.57 8.31
N HIS A 15 -10.90 5.32 8.77
CA HIS A 15 -12.09 4.58 9.18
C HIS A 15 -12.02 4.20 10.67
N ASP A 16 -13.18 4.17 11.30
CA ASP A 16 -13.34 3.75 12.70
C ASP A 16 -13.18 2.22 12.80
N PRO A 17 -12.16 1.72 13.54
CA PRO A 17 -11.94 0.28 13.68
C PRO A 17 -13.07 -0.45 14.40
N ASP A 18 -13.88 0.25 15.20
CA ASP A 18 -15.03 -0.35 15.88
C ASP A 18 -16.22 -0.58 14.95
N ARG A 19 -16.24 0.12 13.80
CA ARG A 19 -17.32 0.04 12.81
C ARG A 19 -16.93 -0.70 11.53
N TYR A 20 -15.64 -0.70 11.20
CA TYR A 20 -15.16 -1.26 9.94
C TYR A 20 -14.07 -2.29 10.20
N SER A 21 -14.37 -3.56 9.93
CA SER A 21 -13.44 -4.66 10.18
C SER A 21 -12.14 -4.52 9.40
N LYS A 22 -12.19 -3.95 8.20
CA LYS A 22 -10.98 -3.70 7.39
C LYS A 22 -10.04 -2.69 8.04
N ALA A 23 -10.59 -1.66 8.69
CA ALA A 23 -9.79 -0.70 9.45
C ALA A 23 -9.14 -1.39 10.66
N LYS A 24 -9.90 -2.20 11.39
CA LYS A 24 -9.37 -2.96 12.52
C LYS A 24 -8.24 -3.90 12.10
N LYS A 25 -8.42 -4.62 11.02
CA LYS A 25 -7.37 -5.52 10.48
C LYS A 25 -6.15 -4.75 9.99
N SER A 26 -6.35 -3.61 9.34
CA SER A 26 -5.27 -2.75 8.87
C SER A 26 -4.44 -2.22 10.04
N ILE A 27 -5.08 -1.74 11.09
CA ILE A 27 -4.41 -1.25 12.31
C ILE A 27 -3.60 -2.37 12.95
N ALA A 28 -4.18 -3.56 13.10
CA ALA A 28 -3.50 -4.72 13.68
C ALA A 28 -2.29 -5.13 12.85
N LEU A 29 -2.43 -5.13 11.52
CA LEU A 29 -1.34 -5.45 10.60
C LEU A 29 -0.19 -4.46 10.73
N LEU A 30 -0.48 -3.16 10.72
CA LEU A 30 0.54 -2.12 10.85
C LEU A 30 1.22 -2.17 12.21
N LYS A 31 0.49 -2.52 13.27
CA LYS A 31 1.07 -2.75 14.59
C LYS A 31 2.05 -3.91 14.58
N SER A 32 1.70 -5.01 13.92
CA SER A 32 2.60 -6.17 13.78
C SER A 32 3.86 -5.82 12.99
N VAL A 33 3.75 -4.95 11.98
CA VAL A 33 4.92 -4.42 11.25
C VAL A 33 5.80 -3.58 12.17
N GLU A 34 5.19 -2.63 12.87
CA GLU A 34 5.90 -1.73 13.79
C GLU A 34 6.65 -2.52 14.86
N ASP A 35 6.05 -3.58 15.39
CA ASP A 35 6.63 -4.45 16.40
C ASP A 35 7.68 -5.42 15.84
N GLY A 36 7.89 -5.45 14.54
CA GLY A 36 8.86 -6.34 13.89
C GLY A 36 8.41 -7.79 13.74
N GLU A 37 7.14 -8.07 13.99
CA GLU A 37 6.58 -9.43 13.83
C GLU A 37 6.39 -9.81 12.36
N ILE A 38 6.13 -8.82 11.51
CA ILE A 38 5.92 -8.99 10.07
C ILE A 38 6.85 -8.04 9.33
N GLU A 39 7.62 -8.59 8.39
CA GLU A 39 8.40 -7.77 7.48
C GLU A 39 7.52 -7.30 6.32
N ALA A 40 7.43 -6.00 6.11
CA ALA A 40 6.59 -5.42 5.09
C ALA A 40 7.27 -4.30 4.35
N ALA A 41 6.81 -4.08 3.11
CA ALA A 41 7.25 -3.00 2.27
C ALA A 41 6.05 -2.30 1.65
N THR A 42 6.22 -1.04 1.29
CA THR A 42 5.30 -0.30 0.44
C THR A 42 6.09 0.67 -0.44
N SER A 43 5.43 1.27 -1.41
CA SER A 43 6.05 2.23 -2.31
C SER A 43 5.99 3.66 -1.74
N PHE A 44 6.93 4.52 -2.15
CA PHE A 44 6.80 5.96 -1.92
C PHE A 44 5.50 6.54 -2.51
N LEU A 45 4.91 5.88 -3.51
CA LEU A 45 3.59 6.27 -4.02
C LEU A 45 2.52 6.23 -2.92
N THR A 46 2.64 5.32 -1.96
CA THR A 46 1.73 5.23 -0.81
C THR A 46 1.73 6.52 0.00
N TRP A 47 2.89 7.19 0.14
CA TRP A 47 2.96 8.48 0.82
C TRP A 47 2.08 9.52 0.10
N ASP A 48 2.17 9.60 -1.21
CA ASP A 48 1.36 10.53 -2.00
C ASP A 48 -0.14 10.23 -1.84
N GLU A 49 -0.53 8.99 -2.02
CA GLU A 49 -1.93 8.59 -1.95
C GLU A 49 -2.52 8.79 -0.56
N LEU A 50 -1.82 8.36 0.49
CA LEU A 50 -2.28 8.50 1.87
C LEU A 50 -2.39 9.98 2.26
N THR A 51 -1.34 10.74 2.01
CA THR A 51 -1.30 12.18 2.36
C THR A 51 -2.45 12.92 1.69
N TRP A 52 -2.68 12.66 0.40
CA TRP A 52 -3.72 13.36 -0.37
C TRP A 52 -5.13 12.97 0.06
N VAL A 53 -5.39 11.67 0.29
CA VAL A 53 -6.72 11.22 0.75
C VAL A 53 -7.06 11.81 2.11
N VAL A 54 -6.14 11.76 3.06
CA VAL A 54 -6.37 12.32 4.41
C VAL A 54 -6.54 13.83 4.35
N TRP A 55 -5.73 14.50 3.53
CA TRP A 55 -5.85 15.95 3.32
C TRP A 55 -7.25 16.32 2.80
N LYS A 56 -7.76 15.61 1.79
CA LYS A 56 -9.10 15.87 1.24
C LYS A 56 -10.20 15.63 2.26
N LEU A 57 -10.08 14.61 3.10
CA LEU A 57 -11.12 14.21 4.05
C LEU A 57 -11.07 14.99 5.37
N GLU A 58 -9.88 15.30 5.86
CA GLU A 58 -9.68 15.80 7.22
C GLU A 58 -8.85 17.09 7.29
N GLY A 59 -8.42 17.60 6.15
CA GLY A 59 -7.66 18.85 6.06
C GLY A 59 -6.16 18.66 5.92
N ARG A 60 -5.48 19.75 5.54
CA ARG A 60 -4.05 19.77 5.25
C ARG A 60 -3.19 19.25 6.40
N GLU A 61 -3.48 19.72 7.63
CA GLU A 61 -2.68 19.37 8.81
C GLU A 61 -2.76 17.87 9.11
N ALA A 62 -3.94 17.27 8.98
CA ALA A 62 -4.13 15.83 9.14
C ALA A 62 -3.35 15.05 8.06
N GLY A 63 -3.36 15.54 6.82
CA GLY A 63 -2.58 14.94 5.72
C GLY A 63 -1.08 14.95 6.03
N ILE A 64 -0.56 16.07 6.52
CA ILE A 64 0.85 16.20 6.91
C ILE A 64 1.19 15.20 8.01
N ARG A 65 0.35 15.08 9.03
CA ARG A 65 0.58 14.13 10.12
C ARG A 65 0.61 12.68 9.63
N SER A 66 -0.31 12.33 8.75
CA SER A 66 -0.36 10.97 8.18
C SER A 66 0.87 10.66 7.33
N GLY A 67 1.31 11.59 6.50
CA GLY A 67 2.53 11.42 5.71
C GLY A 67 3.76 11.26 6.59
N THR A 68 3.87 12.06 7.65
CA THR A 68 4.97 11.95 8.62
C THR A 68 4.96 10.60 9.32
N ALA A 69 3.79 10.14 9.76
CA ALA A 69 3.64 8.86 10.44
C ALA A 69 4.08 7.69 9.55
N LEU A 70 3.70 7.72 8.28
CA LEU A 70 4.10 6.70 7.33
C LEU A 70 5.63 6.65 7.17
N LEU A 71 6.26 7.80 6.99
CA LEU A 71 7.71 7.89 6.79
C LEU A 71 8.51 7.47 8.01
N LYS A 72 7.91 7.52 9.20
CA LYS A 72 8.54 7.17 10.47
C LYS A 72 8.12 5.81 11.02
N LEU A 73 7.29 5.06 10.30
CA LEU A 73 6.84 3.76 10.78
C LEU A 73 8.00 2.78 10.84
N ASP A 74 8.29 2.28 12.02
CA ASP A 74 9.39 1.35 12.23
C ASP A 74 9.15 0.04 11.47
N ASN A 75 10.24 -0.55 10.96
CA ASN A 75 10.25 -1.85 10.29
C ASN A 75 9.49 -1.90 8.96
N LEU A 76 9.00 -0.77 8.46
CA LEU A 76 8.41 -0.69 7.13
C LEU A 76 9.49 -0.26 6.13
N THR A 77 9.69 -1.05 5.08
CA THR A 77 10.59 -0.69 3.99
C THR A 77 9.83 0.16 2.97
N LEU A 78 10.33 1.35 2.69
CA LEU A 78 9.77 2.24 1.66
C LEU A 78 10.56 2.06 0.37
N LEU A 79 9.89 1.59 -0.67
CA LEU A 79 10.50 1.27 -1.96
C LEU A 79 10.45 2.47 -2.91
N PRO A 80 11.54 2.76 -3.63
CA PRO A 80 11.56 3.86 -4.58
C PRO A 80 10.72 3.55 -5.81
N VAL A 81 10.14 4.60 -6.40
CA VAL A 81 9.50 4.54 -7.72
C VAL A 81 10.50 5.08 -8.73
N ASN A 82 11.38 4.22 -9.19
CA ASN A 82 12.44 4.57 -10.14
C ASN A 82 12.07 4.15 -11.56
N PHE A 83 12.99 4.36 -12.50
CA PHE A 83 12.76 4.05 -13.91
C PHE A 83 12.45 2.57 -14.13
N SER A 84 13.13 1.65 -13.43
CA SER A 84 12.86 0.21 -13.53
C SER A 84 11.44 -0.15 -13.11
N VAL A 85 10.96 0.47 -12.03
CA VAL A 85 9.57 0.30 -11.57
C VAL A 85 8.60 0.80 -12.64
N MET A 86 8.87 1.96 -13.22
CA MET A 86 7.99 2.54 -14.23
C MET A 86 7.94 1.71 -15.50
N LEU A 87 9.07 1.17 -15.94
CA LEU A 87 9.11 0.25 -17.09
C LEU A 87 8.27 -1.01 -16.83
N ARG A 88 8.39 -1.57 -15.63
CA ARG A 88 7.60 -2.74 -15.27
C ARG A 88 6.11 -2.42 -15.19
N ALA A 89 5.77 -1.27 -14.62
CA ALA A 89 4.38 -0.79 -14.54
C ALA A 89 3.78 -0.62 -15.94
N GLN A 90 4.55 -0.06 -16.87
CA GLN A 90 4.11 0.10 -18.26
C GLN A 90 3.77 -1.25 -18.90
N LYS A 91 4.61 -2.26 -18.70
CA LYS A 91 4.36 -3.61 -19.21
C LYS A 91 3.13 -4.27 -18.58
N LEU A 92 2.90 -4.01 -17.29
CA LEU A 92 1.71 -4.52 -16.60
C LEU A 92 0.42 -3.90 -17.16
N ILE A 93 0.43 -2.61 -17.46
CA ILE A 93 -0.71 -1.94 -18.10
C ILE A 93 -0.97 -2.52 -19.49
N GLU A 94 0.08 -2.79 -20.27
CA GLU A 94 -0.04 -3.37 -21.60
C GLU A 94 -0.61 -4.79 -21.59
N ARG A 95 -0.26 -5.56 -20.54
CA ARG A 95 -0.68 -6.96 -20.42
C ARG A 95 -2.02 -7.12 -19.72
N TYR A 96 -2.30 -6.29 -18.71
CA TYR A 96 -3.50 -6.36 -17.90
C TYR A 96 -4.27 -5.04 -17.92
N GLN A 97 -5.55 -5.08 -17.59
CA GLN A 97 -6.35 -3.86 -17.49
C GLN A 97 -6.23 -3.23 -16.10
N LEU A 98 -5.01 -2.88 -15.72
CA LEU A 98 -4.73 -2.22 -14.45
C LEU A 98 -4.67 -0.70 -14.64
N LYS A 99 -5.11 0.02 -13.62
CA LYS A 99 -4.93 1.46 -13.56
C LYS A 99 -3.46 1.79 -13.29
N PRO A 100 -2.97 2.98 -13.69
CA PRO A 100 -1.55 3.33 -13.53
C PRO A 100 -1.02 3.18 -12.10
N ARG A 101 -1.73 3.67 -11.09
CA ARG A 101 -1.27 3.57 -9.69
C ARG A 101 -1.18 2.12 -9.22
N ASP A 102 -2.17 1.31 -9.55
CA ASP A 102 -2.16 -0.12 -9.21
C ASP A 102 -0.98 -0.82 -9.86
N SER A 103 -0.67 -0.47 -11.12
CA SER A 103 0.48 -1.02 -11.83
C SER A 103 1.79 -0.66 -11.18
N ILE A 104 1.92 0.56 -10.63
CA ILE A 104 3.12 0.98 -9.91
C ILE A 104 3.27 0.19 -8.61
N HIS A 105 2.19 -0.04 -7.87
CA HIS A 105 2.24 -0.86 -6.66
C HIS A 105 2.67 -2.30 -6.96
N VAL A 106 2.06 -2.92 -7.95
CA VAL A 106 2.40 -4.29 -8.35
C VAL A 106 3.85 -4.35 -8.86
N ALA A 107 4.26 -3.41 -9.70
CA ALA A 107 5.64 -3.35 -10.20
C ALA A 107 6.65 -3.19 -9.08
N SER A 108 6.36 -2.33 -8.10
CA SER A 108 7.22 -2.13 -6.93
C SER A 108 7.39 -3.42 -6.15
N ALA A 109 6.29 -4.13 -5.92
CA ALA A 109 6.31 -5.42 -5.23
C ALA A 109 7.17 -6.44 -5.99
N LEU A 110 6.93 -6.59 -7.28
CA LEU A 110 7.63 -7.59 -8.11
C LEU A 110 9.14 -7.30 -8.21
N ILE A 111 9.52 -6.05 -8.39
CA ILE A 111 10.95 -5.66 -8.51
C ILE A 111 11.67 -5.88 -7.19
N SER A 112 11.00 -5.69 -6.05
CA SER A 112 11.58 -5.98 -4.74
C SER A 112 11.62 -7.48 -4.40
N GLY A 113 11.07 -8.33 -5.27
CA GLY A 113 11.06 -9.77 -5.08
C GLY A 113 9.85 -10.30 -4.31
N GLU A 114 8.86 -9.47 -4.08
CA GLU A 114 7.66 -9.88 -3.37
C GLU A 114 6.70 -10.63 -4.28
N LYS A 115 6.10 -11.69 -3.76
CA LYS A 115 5.11 -12.49 -4.48
C LYS A 115 3.72 -12.33 -3.91
N GLU A 116 3.59 -11.57 -2.84
CA GLU A 116 2.32 -11.37 -2.13
C GLU A 116 2.09 -9.89 -1.86
N ILE A 117 0.88 -9.44 -2.16
CA ILE A 117 0.42 -8.08 -1.89
C ILE A 117 -0.84 -8.14 -1.03
N ILE A 118 -0.87 -7.37 0.05
CA ILE A 118 -2.09 -7.20 0.85
C ILE A 118 -2.82 -5.98 0.32
N SER A 119 -4.02 -6.18 -0.19
CA SER A 119 -4.83 -5.14 -0.80
C SER A 119 -6.31 -5.49 -0.71
N ASP A 120 -7.12 -4.46 -0.54
CA ASP A 120 -8.57 -4.57 -0.63
C ASP A 120 -9.08 -4.59 -2.08
N ASP A 121 -8.22 -4.23 -3.04
CA ASP A 121 -8.62 -4.10 -4.44
C ASP A 121 -8.57 -5.45 -5.17
N ALA A 122 -9.74 -6.05 -5.38
CA ALA A 122 -9.88 -7.31 -6.08
C ALA A 122 -9.47 -7.25 -7.56
N GLU A 123 -9.34 -6.05 -8.15
CA GLU A 123 -8.85 -5.90 -9.53
C GLU A 123 -7.42 -6.44 -9.68
N LEU A 124 -6.65 -6.49 -8.60
CA LEU A 124 -5.29 -7.04 -8.61
C LEU A 124 -5.25 -8.55 -8.82
N ASP A 125 -6.36 -9.24 -8.64
CA ASP A 125 -6.42 -10.70 -8.84
C ASP A 125 -6.14 -11.12 -10.29
N ILE A 126 -6.27 -10.20 -11.25
CA ILE A 126 -5.97 -10.47 -12.65
C ILE A 126 -4.47 -10.69 -12.90
N VAL A 127 -3.60 -10.18 -12.04
CA VAL A 127 -2.15 -10.24 -12.21
C VAL A 127 -1.63 -11.61 -11.78
N LYS A 128 -1.12 -12.39 -12.71
CA LYS A 128 -0.67 -13.77 -12.45
C LYS A 128 0.64 -13.84 -11.68
N GLU A 129 1.48 -12.82 -11.77
CA GLU A 129 2.81 -12.79 -11.17
C GLU A 129 2.79 -12.56 -9.66
N ILE A 130 1.66 -12.08 -9.11
CA ILE A 130 1.54 -11.75 -7.68
C ILE A 130 0.25 -12.33 -7.10
N ARG A 131 0.30 -12.70 -5.83
CA ARG A 131 -0.89 -13.17 -5.12
C ARG A 131 -1.42 -12.07 -4.19
N ARG A 132 -2.68 -11.72 -4.37
CA ARG A 132 -3.34 -10.79 -3.46
C ARG A 132 -3.87 -11.52 -2.23
N ARG A 133 -3.61 -10.92 -1.07
CA ARG A 133 -4.23 -11.30 0.20
C ARG A 133 -5.20 -10.19 0.60
N SER A 134 -6.45 -10.56 0.80
CA SER A 134 -7.53 -9.63 1.13
C SER A 134 -7.41 -9.08 2.56
N LEU A 135 -8.08 -7.95 2.81
CA LEU A 135 -8.32 -7.41 4.16
C LEU A 135 -9.61 -7.95 4.79
N ASP A 136 -10.34 -8.78 4.08
CA ASP A 136 -11.55 -9.40 4.61
C ASP A 136 -11.30 -10.49 5.65
#